data_cd56a4ed8434789c750d9a410fecc109
#
_entry.id   cd56a4ed8434789c750d9a410fecc109
#
_cell.length_a   1.000
_cell.length_b   1.000
_cell.length_c   1.000
_cell.angle_alpha   90.00
_cell.angle_beta   90.00
_cell.angle_gamma   90.00
#
_symmetry.space_group_name_H-M   'P 1'
#
loop_
_entity.id
_entity.type
_entity.pdbx_description
1 polymer ?
#
loop_
_entity_poly.entity_id
_entity_poly.type
_entity_poly.pdbx_seq_one_letter_code
_entity_poly.pdbx_strand_id
1 'polypeptide(L)'
;MQTLDQPRRRLASALAALAGFVDAAGYLSADRYFVSFMSGNTTRLGVELARQPSAALLPALLAFAFVCGVMIGALLTGRLSARHKPPLLLLVAVLLGCGAWLGGAGHHRTALLALAAAMGALNNSFQRDGKVAVGLTYMTGALVRMGQGLAASLQKRAIEPWADWLMLWLALAGGATLGALTFVTWPALTFWIAAALAALLALASMAMPERAG
;
A
#
# COMPACT_ATOMS: atom_id res chain seq x y z
N MET A 1 -3.51 15.50 1.09
CA MET A 1 -4.92 15.30 1.49
C MET A 1 -5.79 16.52 1.22
N GLN A 2 -5.33 17.77 1.44
CA GLN A 2 -6.12 19.01 1.26
C GLN A 2 -6.73 19.21 -0.15
N THR A 3 -6.12 18.66 -1.18
CA THR A 3 -6.58 18.80 -2.57
C THR A 3 -7.57 17.71 -3.01
N LEU A 4 -7.86 16.73 -2.14
CA LEU A 4 -8.79 15.65 -2.43
C LEU A 4 -10.20 16.03 -1.95
N ASP A 5 -11.20 15.80 -2.82
CA ASP A 5 -12.61 15.84 -2.46
C ASP A 5 -12.99 14.64 -1.56
N GLN A 6 -14.17 14.69 -0.96
CA GLN A 6 -14.66 13.66 -0.02
C GLN A 6 -14.61 12.22 -0.59
N PRO A 7 -15.08 11.93 -1.84
CA PRO A 7 -15.00 10.59 -2.41
C PRO A 7 -13.56 10.08 -2.53
N ARG A 8 -12.63 10.96 -2.96
CA ARG A 8 -11.21 10.62 -3.12
C ARG A 8 -10.51 10.40 -1.78
N ARG A 9 -10.87 11.16 -0.74
CA ARG A 9 -10.39 10.92 0.63
C ARG A 9 -10.83 9.55 1.15
N ARG A 10 -12.09 9.17 0.94
CA ARG A 10 -12.62 7.84 1.31
C ARG A 10 -11.88 6.73 0.56
N LEU A 11 -11.66 6.88 -0.73
CA LEU A 11 -10.88 5.92 -1.51
C LEU A 11 -9.43 5.83 -0.99
N ALA A 12 -8.77 6.95 -0.69
CA ALA A 12 -7.42 6.96 -0.15
C ALA A 12 -7.34 6.20 1.19
N SER A 13 -8.31 6.42 2.09
CA SER A 13 -8.39 5.70 3.36
C SER A 13 -8.65 4.19 3.15
N ALA A 14 -9.53 3.82 2.22
CA ALA A 14 -9.80 2.42 1.89
C ALA A 14 -8.55 1.72 1.30
N LEU A 15 -7.81 2.40 0.42
CA LEU A 15 -6.56 1.87 -0.13
C LEU A 15 -5.44 1.80 0.92
N ALA A 16 -5.39 2.74 1.86
CA ALA A 16 -4.47 2.65 2.99
C ALA A 16 -4.83 1.47 3.91
N ALA A 17 -6.12 1.23 4.16
CA ALA A 17 -6.57 0.06 4.91
C ALA A 17 -6.21 -1.25 4.19
N LEU A 18 -6.41 -1.31 2.87
CA LEU A 18 -5.98 -2.46 2.07
C LEU A 18 -4.46 -2.67 2.16
N ALA A 19 -3.66 -1.60 2.07
CA ALA A 19 -2.20 -1.69 2.20
C ALA A 19 -1.79 -2.24 3.57
N GLY A 20 -2.40 -1.74 4.66
CA GLY A 20 -2.18 -2.26 6.01
C GLY A 20 -2.57 -3.72 6.14
N PHE A 21 -3.74 -4.10 5.61
CA PHE A 21 -4.24 -5.47 5.60
C PHE A 21 -3.24 -6.44 4.95
N VAL A 22 -2.78 -6.11 3.75
CA VAL A 22 -1.83 -6.94 2.99
C VAL A 22 -0.45 -6.97 3.66
N ASP A 23 0.00 -5.84 4.22
CA ASP A 23 1.30 -5.75 4.87
C ASP A 23 1.37 -6.61 6.14
N ALA A 24 0.36 -6.53 7.01
CA ALA A 24 0.31 -7.33 8.22
C ALA A 24 0.16 -8.83 7.93
N ALA A 25 -0.70 -9.20 6.96
CA ALA A 25 -0.84 -10.59 6.52
C ALA A 25 0.46 -11.11 5.89
N GLY A 26 1.11 -10.31 5.04
CA GLY A 26 2.40 -10.63 4.43
C GLY A 26 3.49 -10.86 5.48
N TYR A 27 3.55 -9.98 6.48
CA TYR A 27 4.48 -10.11 7.61
C TYR A 27 4.31 -11.44 8.38
N LEU A 28 3.08 -11.90 8.54
CA LEU A 28 2.78 -13.16 9.22
C LEU A 28 3.00 -14.40 8.33
N SER A 29 2.91 -14.24 7.00
CA SER A 29 2.89 -15.37 6.05
C SER A 29 4.25 -15.99 5.81
N ALA A 30 5.36 -15.23 5.85
CA ALA A 30 6.70 -15.75 5.61
C ALA A 30 7.78 -14.82 6.20
N ASP A 31 8.66 -15.40 7.01
CA ASP A 31 9.92 -14.84 7.52
C ASP A 31 9.84 -13.42 8.13
N ARG A 32 8.62 -12.91 8.43
CA ARG A 32 8.35 -11.58 9.01
C ARG A 32 8.93 -10.43 8.18
N TYR A 33 8.80 -10.50 6.85
CA TYR A 33 9.11 -9.41 5.94
C TYR A 33 7.85 -8.62 5.59
N PHE A 34 8.04 -7.33 5.32
CA PHE A 34 6.97 -6.44 4.91
C PHE A 34 6.79 -6.47 3.38
N VAL A 35 5.57 -6.21 2.92
CA VAL A 35 5.28 -6.11 1.48
C VAL A 35 5.04 -4.67 1.03
N SER A 36 4.80 -3.76 1.97
CA SER A 36 4.63 -2.32 1.70
C SER A 36 5.59 -1.43 2.47
N PHE A 37 6.06 -1.85 3.66
CA PHE A 37 6.96 -1.06 4.50
C PHE A 37 8.43 -1.30 4.12
N MET A 38 8.85 -0.69 3.00
CA MET A 38 10.18 -0.93 2.42
C MET A 38 11.33 -0.39 3.27
N SER A 39 11.12 0.64 4.10
CA SER A 39 12.17 1.08 5.05
C SER A 39 12.47 0.01 6.11
N GLY A 40 11.46 -0.74 6.56
CA GLY A 40 11.65 -1.90 7.42
C GLY A 40 12.45 -3.01 6.74
N ASN A 41 12.14 -3.33 5.48
CA ASN A 41 12.91 -4.29 4.70
C ASN A 41 14.34 -3.82 4.43
N THR A 42 14.57 -2.51 4.21
CA THR A 42 15.91 -1.94 4.08
C THR A 42 16.73 -2.08 5.36
N THR A 43 16.11 -1.86 6.53
CA THR A 43 16.77 -2.10 7.81
C THR A 43 17.14 -3.57 7.96
N ARG A 44 16.23 -4.49 7.63
CA ARG A 44 16.51 -5.94 7.65
C ARG A 44 17.61 -6.31 6.68
N LEU A 45 17.62 -5.75 5.46
CA LEU A 45 18.70 -5.94 4.49
C LEU A 45 20.07 -5.60 5.12
N GLY A 46 20.18 -4.45 5.77
CA GLY A 46 21.43 -4.05 6.43
C GLY A 46 21.84 -5.00 7.57
N VAL A 47 20.88 -5.43 8.39
CA VAL A 47 21.12 -6.40 9.47
C VAL A 47 21.58 -7.75 8.91
N GLU A 48 20.90 -8.28 7.87
CA GLU A 48 21.23 -9.57 7.27
C GLU A 48 22.59 -9.53 6.56
N LEU A 49 22.93 -8.44 5.88
CA LEU A 49 24.28 -8.26 5.28
C LEU A 49 25.40 -8.36 6.33
N ALA A 50 25.15 -7.89 7.55
CA ALA A 50 26.13 -7.94 8.63
C ALA A 50 26.19 -9.30 9.33
N ARG A 51 25.05 -10.03 9.43
CA ARG A 51 24.94 -11.26 10.23
C ARG A 51 24.99 -12.53 9.38
N GLN A 52 24.25 -12.54 8.27
CA GLN A 52 24.08 -13.70 7.38
C GLN A 52 23.84 -13.21 5.95
N PRO A 53 24.88 -12.89 5.17
CA PRO A 53 24.74 -12.28 3.83
C PRO A 53 23.82 -13.05 2.87
N SER A 54 23.74 -14.38 3.01
CA SER A 54 22.83 -15.20 2.19
C SER A 54 21.34 -14.91 2.45
N ALA A 55 20.97 -14.44 3.64
CA ALA A 55 19.60 -14.05 3.97
C ALA A 55 19.21 -12.66 3.43
N ALA A 56 20.19 -11.83 3.06
CA ALA A 56 20.00 -10.48 2.53
C ALA A 56 19.28 -10.46 1.16
N LEU A 57 19.32 -11.57 0.43
CA LEU A 57 18.72 -11.66 -0.91
C LEU A 57 17.20 -11.38 -0.90
N LEU A 58 16.46 -11.93 0.06
CA LEU A 58 15.00 -11.78 0.08
C LEU A 58 14.55 -10.34 0.31
N PRO A 59 15.04 -9.58 1.33
CA PRO A 59 14.65 -8.19 1.48
C PRO A 59 15.09 -7.30 0.32
N ALA A 60 16.22 -7.62 -0.34
CA ALA A 60 16.64 -6.93 -1.56
C ALA A 60 15.66 -7.19 -2.72
N LEU A 61 15.25 -8.44 -2.93
CA LEU A 61 14.26 -8.81 -3.95
C LEU A 61 12.89 -8.20 -3.68
N LEU A 62 12.45 -8.08 -2.41
CA LEU A 62 11.20 -7.41 -2.05
C LEU A 62 11.23 -5.93 -2.41
N ALA A 63 12.33 -5.24 -2.09
CA ALA A 63 12.50 -3.84 -2.49
C ALA A 63 12.53 -3.70 -4.02
N PHE A 64 13.20 -4.58 -4.74
CA PHE A 64 13.22 -4.61 -6.20
C PHE A 64 11.82 -4.88 -6.79
N ALA A 65 11.10 -5.89 -6.29
CA ALA A 65 9.74 -6.21 -6.74
C ALA A 65 8.77 -5.02 -6.51
N PHE A 66 8.89 -4.34 -5.36
CA PHE A 66 8.13 -3.13 -5.08
C PHE A 66 8.42 -2.03 -6.10
N VAL A 67 9.70 -1.76 -6.41
CA VAL A 67 10.09 -0.77 -7.43
C VAL A 67 9.57 -1.16 -8.82
N CYS A 68 9.64 -2.43 -9.20
CA CYS A 68 9.04 -2.92 -10.45
C CYS A 68 7.52 -2.67 -10.46
N GLY A 69 6.83 -2.92 -9.37
CA GLY A 69 5.41 -2.60 -9.22
C GLY A 69 5.11 -1.11 -9.39
N VAL A 70 5.92 -0.24 -8.77
CA VAL A 70 5.81 1.22 -8.96
C VAL A 70 6.02 1.59 -10.43
N MET A 71 7.02 1.03 -11.10
CA MET A 71 7.31 1.31 -12.52
C MET A 71 6.15 0.88 -13.42
N ILE A 72 5.65 -0.35 -13.25
CA ILE A 72 4.52 -0.86 -14.04
C ILE A 72 3.28 0.00 -13.81
N GLY A 73 2.98 0.33 -12.55
CA GLY A 73 1.88 1.22 -12.19
C GLY A 73 2.02 2.61 -12.82
N ALA A 74 3.22 3.21 -12.78
CA ALA A 74 3.49 4.52 -13.37
C ALA A 74 3.34 4.51 -14.89
N LEU A 75 3.86 3.48 -15.58
CA LEU A 75 3.71 3.31 -17.03
C LEU A 75 2.25 3.15 -17.44
N LEU A 76 1.48 2.38 -16.66
CA LEU A 76 0.06 2.18 -16.91
C LEU A 76 -0.72 3.48 -16.73
N THR A 77 -0.47 4.20 -15.65
CA THR A 77 -1.17 5.48 -15.35
C THR A 77 -0.79 6.57 -16.33
N GLY A 78 0.47 6.64 -16.75
CA GLY A 78 0.95 7.61 -17.74
C GLY A 78 0.30 7.44 -19.12
N ARG A 79 -0.10 6.21 -19.51
CA ARG A 79 -0.80 5.93 -20.78
C ARG A 79 -2.30 6.24 -20.70
N LEU A 80 -2.92 6.14 -19.53
CA LEU A 80 -4.39 6.16 -19.38
C LEU A 80 -4.94 7.51 -18.90
N SER A 81 -4.07 8.50 -18.63
CA SER A 81 -4.48 9.85 -18.22
C SER A 81 -5.50 9.87 -17.06
N ALA A 82 -6.66 10.52 -17.23
CA ALA A 82 -7.65 10.75 -16.16
C ALA A 82 -8.29 9.45 -15.60
N ARG A 83 -8.47 8.42 -16.43
CA ARG A 83 -9.14 7.13 -16.04
C ARG A 83 -8.17 6.03 -15.62
N HIS A 84 -7.06 6.37 -15.01
CA HIS A 84 -6.03 5.38 -14.65
C HIS A 84 -6.35 4.51 -13.41
N LYS A 85 -7.24 4.96 -12.51
CA LYS A 85 -7.48 4.26 -11.23
C LYS A 85 -8.08 2.85 -11.39
N PRO A 86 -9.18 2.64 -12.15
CA PRO A 86 -9.76 1.32 -12.27
C PRO A 86 -8.78 0.27 -12.83
N PRO A 87 -8.08 0.49 -13.96
CA PRO A 87 -7.14 -0.50 -14.49
C PRO A 87 -5.92 -0.69 -13.59
N LEU A 88 -5.46 0.34 -12.87
CA LEU A 88 -4.40 0.21 -11.89
C LEU A 88 -4.82 -0.69 -10.71
N LEU A 89 -6.02 -0.48 -10.17
CA LEU A 89 -6.54 -1.28 -9.06
C LEU A 89 -6.87 -2.71 -9.47
N LEU A 90 -7.27 -2.93 -10.73
CA LEU A 90 -7.39 -4.28 -11.30
C LEU A 90 -6.03 -4.98 -11.41
N LEU A 91 -5.00 -4.26 -11.85
CA LEU A 91 -3.62 -4.80 -11.82
C LEU A 91 -3.21 -5.18 -10.40
N VAL A 92 -3.50 -4.34 -9.40
CA VAL A 92 -3.25 -4.66 -7.99
C VAL A 92 -4.01 -5.92 -7.57
N ALA A 93 -5.30 -6.03 -7.92
CA ALA A 93 -6.11 -7.22 -7.61
C ALA A 93 -5.52 -8.50 -8.23
N VAL A 94 -5.07 -8.44 -9.49
CA VAL A 94 -4.42 -9.57 -10.17
C VAL A 94 -3.13 -9.96 -9.47
N LEU A 95 -2.28 -9.01 -9.14
CA LEU A 95 -1.01 -9.29 -8.44
C LEU A 95 -1.25 -9.87 -7.03
N LEU A 96 -2.27 -9.39 -6.30
CA LEU A 96 -2.68 -9.97 -5.01
C LEU A 96 -3.22 -11.40 -5.18
N GLY A 97 -4.02 -11.64 -6.22
CA GLY A 97 -4.51 -12.98 -6.58
C GLY A 97 -3.38 -13.95 -6.95
N CYS A 98 -2.39 -13.48 -7.72
CA CYS A 98 -1.16 -14.24 -7.99
C CYS A 98 -0.41 -14.58 -6.70
N GLY A 99 -0.26 -13.61 -5.78
CA GLY A 99 0.33 -13.86 -4.46
C GLY A 99 -0.46 -14.89 -3.65
N ALA A 100 -1.80 -14.81 -3.65
CA ALA A 100 -2.67 -15.78 -2.99
C ALA A 100 -2.49 -17.19 -3.56
N TRP A 101 -2.47 -17.32 -4.89
CA TRP A 101 -2.27 -18.59 -5.57
C TRP A 101 -0.88 -19.20 -5.28
N LEU A 102 0.18 -18.40 -5.40
CA LEU A 102 1.55 -18.82 -5.12
C LEU A 102 1.71 -19.28 -3.65
N GLY A 103 1.12 -18.53 -2.71
CA GLY A 103 1.12 -18.90 -1.30
C GLY A 103 0.40 -20.21 -1.04
N GLY A 104 -0.77 -20.42 -1.67
CA GLY A 104 -1.52 -21.67 -1.62
C GLY A 104 -0.78 -22.86 -2.24
N ALA A 105 0.08 -22.61 -3.24
CA ALA A 105 0.95 -23.60 -3.85
C ALA A 105 2.26 -23.88 -3.05
N GLY A 106 2.43 -23.27 -1.86
CA GLY A 106 3.61 -23.45 -1.01
C GLY A 106 4.81 -22.54 -1.37
N HIS A 107 4.67 -21.65 -2.36
CA HIS A 107 5.73 -20.75 -2.80
C HIS A 107 5.69 -19.41 -2.03
N HIS A 108 5.80 -19.46 -0.70
CA HIS A 108 5.56 -18.30 0.17
C HIS A 108 6.48 -17.09 -0.13
N ARG A 109 7.78 -17.31 -0.41
CA ARG A 109 8.71 -16.23 -0.72
C ARG A 109 8.38 -15.55 -2.05
N THR A 110 8.03 -16.32 -3.07
CA THR A 110 7.60 -15.79 -4.38
C THR A 110 6.26 -15.06 -4.26
N ALA A 111 5.35 -15.55 -3.41
CA ALA A 111 4.10 -14.87 -3.09
C ALA A 111 4.37 -13.46 -2.54
N LEU A 112 5.32 -13.31 -1.59
CA LEU A 112 5.69 -11.99 -1.05
C LEU A 112 6.18 -11.03 -2.14
N LEU A 113 6.91 -11.50 -3.17
CA LEU A 113 7.35 -10.66 -4.28
C LEU A 113 6.15 -10.13 -5.09
N ALA A 114 5.16 -10.97 -5.38
CA ALA A 114 3.94 -10.55 -6.06
C ALA A 114 3.14 -9.53 -5.21
N LEU A 115 3.03 -9.76 -3.91
CA LEU A 115 2.37 -8.84 -2.97
C LEU A 115 3.13 -7.50 -2.88
N ALA A 116 4.48 -7.52 -2.84
CA ALA A 116 5.29 -6.31 -2.82
C ALA A 116 5.13 -5.51 -4.13
N ALA A 117 5.10 -6.17 -5.28
CA ALA A 117 4.81 -5.53 -6.57
C ALA A 117 3.40 -4.91 -6.59
N ALA A 118 2.39 -5.60 -6.05
CA ALA A 118 1.04 -5.07 -5.90
C ALA A 118 1.02 -3.78 -5.07
N MET A 119 1.73 -3.76 -3.93
CA MET A 119 1.81 -2.58 -3.06
C MET A 119 2.62 -1.45 -3.71
N GLY A 120 3.64 -1.77 -4.50
CA GLY A 120 4.35 -0.79 -5.33
C GLY A 120 3.42 -0.13 -6.34
N ALA A 121 2.66 -0.93 -7.10
CA ALA A 121 1.68 -0.43 -8.07
C ALA A 121 0.60 0.44 -7.42
N LEU A 122 0.09 0.04 -6.24
CA LEU A 122 -0.94 0.75 -5.48
C LEU A 122 -0.59 2.21 -5.19
N ASN A 123 0.70 2.51 -4.95
CA ASN A 123 1.16 3.88 -4.66
C ASN A 123 0.95 4.86 -5.83
N ASN A 124 0.70 4.39 -7.04
CA ASN A 124 0.37 5.22 -8.20
C ASN A 124 -1.12 5.63 -8.26
N SER A 125 -1.96 5.24 -7.29
CA SER A 125 -3.40 5.54 -7.29
C SER A 125 -3.71 7.04 -7.17
N PHE A 126 -2.84 7.82 -6.53
CA PHE A 126 -2.98 9.26 -6.35
C PHE A 126 -1.73 9.98 -6.83
N GLN A 127 -1.74 10.35 -8.09
CA GLN A 127 -0.68 11.14 -8.72
C GLN A 127 -1.16 12.57 -9.00
N ARG A 128 -0.22 13.52 -8.99
CA ARG A 128 -0.38 14.88 -9.47
C ARG A 128 0.88 15.24 -10.25
N ASP A 129 0.72 15.67 -11.47
CA ASP A 129 1.84 16.02 -12.38
C ASP A 129 2.89 14.89 -12.49
N GLY A 130 2.42 13.65 -12.61
CA GLY A 130 3.28 12.46 -12.69
C GLY A 130 3.99 12.08 -11.39
N LYS A 131 3.75 12.80 -10.28
CA LYS A 131 4.34 12.51 -8.96
C LYS A 131 3.30 11.95 -8.01
N VAL A 132 3.71 11.07 -7.10
CA VAL A 132 2.83 10.53 -6.05
C VAL A 132 2.40 11.68 -5.13
N ALA A 133 1.13 12.04 -5.16
CA ALA A 133 0.55 13.10 -4.35
C ALA A 133 0.22 12.65 -2.92
N VAL A 134 -0.20 11.39 -2.76
CA VAL A 134 -0.47 10.76 -1.47
C VAL A 134 0.18 9.38 -1.48
N GLY A 135 1.23 9.21 -0.69
CA GLY A 135 1.88 7.91 -0.48
C GLY A 135 1.05 7.08 0.49
N LEU A 136 0.28 6.14 -0.03
CA LEU A 136 -0.65 5.30 0.76
C LEU A 136 0.06 4.41 1.78
N THR A 137 1.35 4.12 1.55
CA THR A 137 2.20 3.33 2.43
C THR A 137 3.23 4.18 3.20
N TYR A 138 3.29 5.52 2.99
CA TYR A 138 4.28 6.42 3.61
C TYR A 138 3.80 6.95 4.96
N MET A 139 3.47 6.05 5.87
CA MET A 139 2.79 6.40 7.13
C MET A 139 3.66 7.18 8.12
N THR A 140 4.97 7.01 8.11
CA THR A 140 5.87 7.87 8.90
C THR A 140 5.70 9.34 8.52
N GLY A 141 5.58 9.65 7.22
CA GLY A 141 5.29 11.00 6.75
C GLY A 141 3.93 11.53 7.21
N ALA A 142 2.90 10.66 7.28
CA ALA A 142 1.58 11.02 7.81
C ALA A 142 1.64 11.37 9.30
N LEU A 143 2.35 10.59 10.11
CA LEU A 143 2.57 10.87 11.54
C LEU A 143 3.33 12.17 11.77
N VAL A 144 4.37 12.45 10.97
CA VAL A 144 5.12 13.73 11.04
C VAL A 144 4.19 14.90 10.74
N ARG A 145 3.40 14.83 9.66
CA ARG A 145 2.44 15.90 9.31
C ARG A 145 1.34 16.07 10.35
N MET A 146 0.87 14.97 10.95
CA MET A 146 -0.06 15.01 12.07
C MET A 146 0.55 15.78 13.26
N GLY A 147 1.77 15.44 13.66
CA GLY A 147 2.47 16.11 14.76
C GLY A 147 2.70 17.60 14.49
N GLN A 148 3.12 17.95 13.27
CA GLN A 148 3.31 19.35 12.86
C GLN A 148 1.97 20.13 12.88
N GLY A 149 0.89 19.52 12.38
CA GLY A 149 -0.44 20.14 12.39
C GLY A 149 -0.98 20.33 13.81
N LEU A 150 -0.76 19.39 14.73
CA LEU A 150 -1.12 19.53 16.14
C LEU A 150 -0.33 20.67 16.79
N ALA A 151 0.98 20.75 16.54
CA ALA A 151 1.81 21.85 17.05
C ALA A 151 1.36 23.22 16.54
N ALA A 152 1.03 23.33 15.25
CA ALA A 152 0.48 24.55 14.64
C ALA A 152 -0.86 24.96 15.28
N SER A 153 -1.73 23.98 15.58
CA SER A 153 -3.00 24.20 16.28
C SER A 153 -2.79 24.78 17.68
N LEU A 154 -1.83 24.23 18.43
CA LEU A 154 -1.47 24.76 19.77
C LEU A 154 -0.90 26.17 19.70
N GLN A 155 -0.18 26.50 18.64
CA GLN A 155 0.41 27.83 18.43
C GLN A 155 -0.57 28.83 17.80
N LYS A 156 -1.85 28.46 17.60
CA LYS A 156 -2.88 29.29 16.93
C LYS A 156 -2.46 29.81 15.54
N ARG A 157 -1.57 29.08 14.85
CA ARG A 157 -1.17 29.35 13.46
C ARG A 157 -2.18 28.76 12.47
N ALA A 158 -2.08 29.11 11.19
CA ALA A 158 -2.92 28.51 10.14
C ALA A 158 -2.82 26.97 10.18
N ILE A 159 -3.97 26.32 10.33
CA ILE A 159 -4.04 24.88 10.62
C ILE A 159 -3.96 24.08 9.32
N GLU A 160 -2.90 23.29 9.13
CA GLU A 160 -3.00 22.15 8.22
C GLU A 160 -3.97 21.10 8.83
N PRO A 161 -4.88 20.50 8.04
CA PRO A 161 -5.83 19.52 8.55
C PRO A 161 -5.11 18.23 8.96
N TRP A 162 -4.55 18.22 10.18
CA TRP A 162 -3.90 17.06 10.78
C TRP A 162 -4.84 15.85 10.90
N ALA A 163 -6.15 16.10 11.02
CA ALA A 163 -7.17 15.06 11.12
C ALA A 163 -7.20 14.15 9.87
N ASP A 164 -6.95 14.68 8.67
CA ASP A 164 -6.86 13.87 7.46
C ASP A 164 -5.70 12.87 7.51
N TRP A 165 -4.58 13.26 8.10
CA TRP A 165 -3.42 12.38 8.27
C TRP A 165 -3.64 11.34 9.36
N LEU A 166 -4.33 11.71 10.45
CA LEU A 166 -4.77 10.79 11.48
C LEU A 166 -5.72 9.72 10.89
N MET A 167 -6.72 10.14 10.12
CA MET A 167 -7.66 9.22 9.47
C MET A 167 -6.95 8.23 8.54
N LEU A 168 -5.96 8.69 7.77
CA LEU A 168 -5.19 7.82 6.89
C LEU A 168 -4.38 6.79 7.69
N TRP A 169 -3.74 7.24 8.78
CA TRP A 169 -2.98 6.36 9.67
C TRP A 169 -3.89 5.35 10.37
N LEU A 170 -5.04 5.78 10.89
CA LEU A 170 -6.03 4.89 11.51
C LEU A 170 -6.58 3.87 10.51
N ALA A 171 -6.81 4.26 9.27
CA ALA A 171 -7.26 3.36 8.21
C ALA A 171 -6.21 2.27 7.96
N LEU A 172 -4.93 2.62 7.83
CA LEU A 172 -3.86 1.64 7.67
C LEU A 172 -3.73 0.74 8.90
N ALA A 173 -3.72 1.30 10.11
CA ALA A 173 -3.59 0.54 11.35
C ALA A 173 -4.78 -0.43 11.57
N GLY A 174 -6.00 0.04 11.31
CA GLY A 174 -7.20 -0.80 11.33
C GLY A 174 -7.15 -1.90 10.29
N GLY A 175 -6.73 -1.57 9.06
CA GLY A 175 -6.50 -2.54 8.00
C GLY A 175 -5.46 -3.58 8.39
N ALA A 176 -4.33 -3.17 8.99
CA ALA A 176 -3.30 -4.08 9.47
C ALA A 176 -3.82 -5.04 10.55
N THR A 177 -4.61 -4.52 11.50
CA THR A 177 -5.24 -5.35 12.54
C THR A 177 -6.17 -6.37 11.91
N LEU A 178 -7.04 -5.96 10.98
CA LEU A 178 -7.95 -6.86 10.28
C LEU A 178 -7.20 -7.89 9.44
N GLY A 179 -6.13 -7.50 8.74
CA GLY A 179 -5.30 -8.40 7.95
C GLY A 179 -4.62 -9.45 8.81
N ALA A 180 -4.07 -9.06 9.95
CA ALA A 180 -3.47 -9.98 10.91
C ALA A 180 -4.51 -10.96 11.48
N LEU A 181 -5.67 -10.47 11.93
CA LEU A 181 -6.76 -11.31 12.43
C LEU A 181 -7.24 -12.30 11.37
N THR A 182 -7.46 -11.82 10.14
CA THR A 182 -7.91 -12.68 9.04
C THR A 182 -6.86 -13.75 8.72
N PHE A 183 -5.57 -13.38 8.73
CA PHE A 183 -4.51 -14.35 8.45
C PHE A 183 -4.39 -15.42 9.55
N VAL A 184 -4.54 -15.04 10.81
CA VAL A 184 -4.51 -16.00 11.93
C VAL A 184 -5.70 -16.96 11.88
N THR A 185 -6.88 -16.48 11.47
CA THR A 185 -8.10 -17.31 11.43
C THR A 185 -8.28 -18.08 10.13
N TRP A 186 -7.97 -17.45 8.97
CA TRP A 186 -8.17 -18.02 7.63
C TRP A 186 -6.98 -17.75 6.70
N PRO A 187 -5.79 -18.31 6.97
CA PRO A 187 -4.56 -18.00 6.23
C PRO A 187 -4.70 -18.20 4.71
N ALA A 188 -5.39 -19.28 4.30
CA ALA A 188 -5.58 -19.60 2.89
C ALA A 188 -6.47 -18.62 2.12
N LEU A 189 -7.37 -17.90 2.81
CA LEU A 189 -8.34 -16.99 2.19
C LEU A 189 -7.88 -15.53 2.23
N THR A 190 -6.95 -15.18 3.11
CA THR A 190 -6.59 -13.79 3.41
C THR A 190 -6.21 -12.98 2.18
N PHE A 191 -5.31 -13.49 1.33
CA PHE A 191 -4.89 -12.74 0.13
C PHE A 191 -5.92 -12.77 -0.99
N TRP A 192 -6.82 -13.77 -1.04
CA TRP A 192 -7.98 -13.76 -1.92
C TRP A 192 -8.98 -12.69 -1.52
N ILE A 193 -9.20 -12.50 -0.21
CA ILE A 193 -10.02 -11.40 0.33
C ILE A 193 -9.39 -10.06 -0.07
N ALA A 194 -8.07 -9.90 0.08
CA ALA A 194 -7.38 -8.68 -0.34
C ALA A 194 -7.54 -8.40 -1.84
N ALA A 195 -7.41 -9.44 -2.69
CA ALA A 195 -7.62 -9.33 -4.13
C ALA A 195 -9.06 -8.91 -4.47
N ALA A 196 -10.05 -9.52 -3.83
CA ALA A 196 -11.47 -9.16 -3.98
C ALA A 196 -11.73 -7.72 -3.55
N LEU A 197 -11.19 -7.27 -2.41
CA LEU A 197 -11.30 -5.88 -1.95
C LEU A 197 -10.67 -4.89 -2.95
N ALA A 198 -9.49 -5.21 -3.51
CA ALA A 198 -8.87 -4.39 -4.55
C ALA A 198 -9.74 -4.30 -5.80
N ALA A 199 -10.36 -5.40 -6.24
CA ALA A 199 -11.28 -5.42 -7.38
C ALA A 199 -12.55 -4.61 -7.10
N LEU A 200 -13.13 -4.70 -5.90
CA LEU A 200 -14.28 -3.88 -5.49
C LEU A 200 -13.94 -2.39 -5.47
N LEU A 201 -12.74 -2.02 -4.98
CA LEU A 201 -12.26 -0.63 -5.00
C LEU A 201 -11.99 -0.15 -6.44
N ALA A 202 -11.57 -1.03 -7.36
CA ALA A 202 -11.48 -0.72 -8.79
C ALA A 202 -12.85 -0.36 -9.35
N LEU A 203 -13.88 -1.17 -9.10
CA LEU A 203 -15.25 -0.91 -9.53
C LEU A 203 -15.81 0.38 -8.91
N ALA A 204 -15.61 0.59 -7.60
CA ALA A 204 -16.03 1.81 -6.93
C ALA A 204 -15.36 3.07 -7.51
N SER A 205 -14.11 2.95 -7.95
CA SER A 205 -13.38 4.06 -8.57
C SER A 205 -13.92 4.45 -9.95
N MET A 206 -14.65 3.56 -10.66
CA MET A 206 -15.30 3.87 -11.94
C MET A 206 -16.45 4.88 -11.78
N ALA A 207 -17.13 4.86 -10.65
CA ALA A 207 -18.23 5.77 -10.34
C ALA A 207 -17.77 7.18 -9.91
N MET A 208 -16.46 7.40 -9.75
CA MET A 208 -15.95 8.70 -9.32
C MET A 208 -15.87 9.68 -10.49
N PRO A 209 -16.31 10.95 -10.29
CA PRO A 209 -16.22 11.97 -11.32
C PRO A 209 -14.75 12.24 -11.68
N GLU A 210 -14.47 12.36 -12.97
CA GLU A 210 -13.17 12.79 -13.47
C GLU A 210 -12.95 14.25 -13.09
N ARG A 211 -11.74 14.63 -12.65
CA ARG A 211 -11.36 16.03 -12.71
C ARG A 211 -10.99 16.34 -14.15
N ALA A 212 -11.69 17.27 -14.77
CA ALA A 212 -11.11 18.03 -15.85
C ALA A 212 -9.77 18.62 -15.34
N GLY A 213 -8.68 18.31 -16.04
CA GLY A 213 -7.31 18.71 -15.71
C GLY A 213 -7.13 20.22 -15.62
#